data_7b67278e923efc8a1b480a05571813d1
#
_entry.id   7b67278e923efc8a1b480a05571813d1
#
_cell.length_a   1.000
_cell.length_b   1.000
_cell.length_c   1.000
_cell.angle_alpha   90.00
_cell.angle_beta   90.00
_cell.angle_gamma   90.00
#
_symmetry.space_group_name_H-M   'P 1'
#
loop_
_entity.id
_entity.type
_entity.pdbx_description
1 polymer ?
#
loop_
_entity_poly.entity_id
_entity_poly.type
_entity_poly.pdbx_seq_one_letter_code
_entity_poly.pdbx_strand_id
1 'polypeptide(L)'
;VSFTLDRRSFLAASALAAAAASRPAQARELTDRQLEGIYVIMQTPFHESLEIDEDSLRRECDFLVKCRVHGMVWPAGAGETTSLSHAERLQFSKVIVDEVRGRTPVFIGVHGANKFEAMEYARYAEKIGADGLHAMGPSDDSSDAEMLTEYFTAIASVSKLPLSIQESTPGMTTDFFLRLGEKLPTFRIAKIESANPPHEISRLVGAGRHLIPSTGGGGVNLINEMSRNSGGTMAGAGFADLQVDIWNLYHAGKHAEARKVFEKFLMMAVLERETGFVLQKEILRRRGGVFKNVVMRRTRKFTMDREDLAELDAIMEGAKPYFRV
;
A
#
# COMPACT_ATOMS: atom_id res chain seq x y z
N VAL A 1 52.48 -12.05 -6.29
CA VAL A 1 52.35 -10.99 -5.28
C VAL A 1 51.17 -11.37 -4.40
N SER A 2 51.46 -11.87 -3.17
CA SER A 2 50.44 -12.27 -2.19
C SER A 2 50.06 -11.05 -1.36
N PHE A 3 48.79 -10.59 -1.44
CA PHE A 3 48.27 -9.55 -0.58
C PHE A 3 47.79 -10.20 0.72
N THR A 4 48.53 -10.11 1.79
CA THR A 4 48.08 -10.43 3.14
C THR A 4 47.45 -9.18 3.75
N LEU A 5 46.14 -9.17 3.88
CA LEU A 5 45.45 -8.18 4.69
C LEU A 5 45.80 -8.43 6.16
N ASP A 6 46.32 -7.41 6.84
CA ASP A 6 46.61 -7.53 8.25
C ASP A 6 45.31 -7.48 9.09
N ARG A 7 45.36 -8.02 10.31
CA ARG A 7 44.19 -8.15 11.21
C ARG A 7 43.59 -6.80 11.58
N ARG A 8 44.37 -5.70 11.55
CA ARG A 8 43.88 -4.33 11.84
C ARG A 8 43.10 -3.78 10.65
N SER A 9 43.56 -4.00 9.42
CA SER A 9 42.86 -3.60 8.20
C SER A 9 41.53 -4.35 8.02
N PHE A 10 41.49 -5.64 8.41
CA PHE A 10 40.23 -6.44 8.39
C PHE A 10 39.25 -5.96 9.44
N LEU A 11 39.69 -5.64 10.67
CA LEU A 11 38.81 -5.11 11.73
C LEU A 11 38.34 -3.69 11.41
N ALA A 12 39.18 -2.84 10.79
CA ALA A 12 38.75 -1.52 10.36
C ALA A 12 37.74 -1.57 9.21
N ALA A 13 37.90 -2.47 8.24
CA ALA A 13 36.94 -2.68 7.16
C ALA A 13 35.63 -3.25 7.68
N SER A 14 35.66 -4.17 8.67
CA SER A 14 34.49 -4.73 9.31
C SER A 14 33.74 -3.69 10.16
N ALA A 15 34.46 -2.79 10.86
CA ALA A 15 33.84 -1.70 11.63
C ALA A 15 33.21 -0.62 10.73
N LEU A 16 33.81 -0.30 9.57
CA LEU A 16 33.24 0.60 8.58
C LEU A 16 31.98 -0.02 7.92
N ALA A 17 32.00 -1.32 7.63
CA ALA A 17 30.83 -2.03 7.08
C ALA A 17 29.68 -2.10 8.11
N ALA A 18 30.00 -2.33 9.39
CA ALA A 18 29.00 -2.32 10.47
C ALA A 18 28.44 -0.91 10.74
N ALA A 19 29.27 0.14 10.63
CA ALA A 19 28.82 1.54 10.77
C ALA A 19 27.95 2.00 9.57
N ALA A 20 28.16 1.46 8.38
CA ALA A 20 27.31 1.72 7.22
C ALA A 20 25.94 1.02 7.33
N ALA A 21 25.86 -0.12 8.05
CA ALA A 21 24.62 -0.86 8.28
C ALA A 21 23.72 -0.27 9.39
N SER A 22 24.22 0.71 10.17
CA SER A 22 23.53 1.28 11.34
C SER A 22 23.04 2.71 11.17
N ARG A 23 23.08 3.28 9.95
CA ARG A 23 22.38 4.55 9.72
C ARG A 23 20.87 4.28 9.71
N PRO A 24 20.08 4.95 10.58
CA PRO A 24 18.63 4.88 10.44
C PRO A 24 18.28 5.30 9.00
N ALA A 25 17.37 4.57 8.37
CA ALA A 25 16.87 4.95 7.07
C ALA A 25 16.32 6.38 7.22
N GLN A 26 16.96 7.34 6.57
CA GLN A 26 16.48 8.71 6.58
C GLN A 26 15.34 8.78 5.58
N ALA A 27 14.17 9.23 6.02
CA ALA A 27 13.04 9.47 5.14
C ALA A 27 13.52 10.30 3.94
N ARG A 28 13.23 9.82 2.74
CA ARG A 28 13.61 10.53 1.50
C ARG A 28 12.46 11.44 1.07
N GLU A 29 12.79 12.58 0.55
CA GLU A 29 11.82 13.46 -0.05
C GLU A 29 11.38 12.87 -1.41
N LEU A 30 10.08 12.52 -1.52
CA LEU A 30 9.51 11.98 -2.74
C LEU A 30 9.04 13.12 -3.64
N THR A 31 9.40 13.05 -4.92
CA THR A 31 8.85 13.92 -5.97
C THR A 31 7.40 13.52 -6.28
N ASP A 32 6.62 14.42 -6.89
CA ASP A 32 5.23 14.15 -7.31
C ASP A 32 5.15 12.89 -8.19
N ARG A 33 6.08 12.75 -9.13
CA ARG A 33 6.16 11.56 -9.99
C ARG A 33 6.38 10.26 -9.22
N GLN A 34 7.05 10.30 -8.08
CA GLN A 34 7.26 9.13 -7.23
C GLN A 34 6.04 8.83 -6.34
N LEU A 35 5.15 9.80 -6.15
CA LEU A 35 3.87 9.65 -5.47
C LEU A 35 2.78 9.08 -6.36
N GLU A 36 3.00 8.99 -7.68
CA GLU A 36 2.09 8.42 -8.65
C GLU A 36 2.40 6.93 -8.91
N GLY A 37 1.38 6.20 -9.33
CA GLY A 37 1.51 4.81 -9.77
C GLY A 37 0.75 3.81 -8.91
N ILE A 38 1.26 2.60 -8.88
CA ILE A 38 0.66 1.47 -8.17
C ILE A 38 1.25 1.37 -6.77
N TYR A 39 0.48 1.80 -5.78
CA TYR A 39 0.79 1.67 -4.35
C TYR A 39 -0.01 0.51 -3.78
N VAL A 40 0.66 -0.58 -3.50
CA VAL A 40 0.00 -1.83 -3.13
C VAL A 40 -0.32 -1.85 -1.64
N ILE A 41 -1.57 -2.17 -1.30
CA ILE A 41 -1.97 -2.48 0.07
C ILE A 41 -1.46 -3.90 0.41
N MET A 42 -0.47 -3.96 1.29
CA MET A 42 0.09 -5.23 1.77
C MET A 42 -0.92 -5.99 2.63
N GLN A 43 -0.82 -7.30 2.58
CA GLN A 43 -1.57 -8.19 3.45
C GLN A 43 -0.82 -8.40 4.77
N THR A 44 -1.51 -8.83 5.81
CA THR A 44 -0.86 -9.25 7.05
C THR A 44 -0.92 -10.77 7.15
N PRO A 45 0.20 -11.48 6.98
CA PRO A 45 0.24 -12.93 7.13
C PRO A 45 0.17 -13.34 8.60
N PHE A 46 -0.55 -14.41 8.90
CA PHE A 46 -0.64 -14.96 10.24
C PHE A 46 -0.28 -16.46 10.25
N HIS A 47 0.31 -16.90 11.36
CA HIS A 47 0.38 -18.30 11.72
C HIS A 47 -1.02 -18.82 12.11
N GLU A 48 -1.17 -20.14 12.22
CA GLU A 48 -2.40 -20.74 12.75
C GLU A 48 -2.64 -20.35 14.21
N SER A 49 -1.60 -19.97 14.95
CA SER A 49 -1.68 -19.38 16.29
C SER A 49 -2.25 -17.98 16.33
N LEU A 50 -2.52 -17.38 15.17
CA LEU A 50 -2.93 -15.97 14.97
C LEU A 50 -1.83 -14.94 15.24
N GLU A 51 -0.61 -15.34 15.51
CA GLU A 51 0.54 -14.42 15.53
C GLU A 51 0.94 -14.00 14.11
N ILE A 52 1.52 -12.81 13.97
CA ILE A 52 2.00 -12.35 12.65
C ILE A 52 3.19 -13.20 12.20
N ASP A 53 3.12 -13.77 11.00
CA ASP A 53 4.23 -14.48 10.35
C ASP A 53 5.21 -13.47 9.73
N GLU A 54 6.21 -13.06 10.53
CA GLU A 54 7.21 -12.08 10.11
C GLU A 54 7.96 -12.53 8.85
N ASP A 55 8.30 -13.82 8.72
CA ASP A 55 9.00 -14.34 7.55
C ASP A 55 8.17 -14.17 6.27
N SER A 56 6.86 -14.46 6.33
CA SER A 56 5.96 -14.24 5.21
C SER A 56 5.80 -12.76 4.88
N LEU A 57 5.76 -11.88 5.88
CA LEU A 57 5.69 -10.44 5.69
C LEU A 57 6.95 -9.91 4.98
N ARG A 58 8.13 -10.37 5.36
CA ARG A 58 9.39 -10.03 4.67
C ARG A 58 9.42 -10.55 3.24
N ARG A 59 8.94 -11.77 2.99
CA ARG A 59 8.81 -12.30 1.62
C ARG A 59 7.83 -11.49 0.78
N GLU A 60 6.74 -10.95 1.36
CA GLU A 60 5.84 -10.06 0.64
C GLU A 60 6.53 -8.76 0.23
N CYS A 61 7.34 -8.16 1.11
CA CYS A 61 8.17 -7.00 0.75
C CYS A 61 9.05 -7.29 -0.47
N ASP A 62 9.79 -8.39 -0.45
CA ASP A 62 10.66 -8.79 -1.56
C ASP A 62 9.89 -9.11 -2.84
N PHE A 63 8.75 -9.78 -2.73
CA PHE A 63 7.85 -10.06 -3.84
C PHE A 63 7.38 -8.77 -4.52
N LEU A 64 6.92 -7.80 -3.75
CA LEU A 64 6.43 -6.52 -4.27
C LEU A 64 7.55 -5.69 -4.90
N VAL A 65 8.76 -5.70 -4.34
CA VAL A 65 9.95 -5.11 -4.98
C VAL A 65 10.23 -5.75 -6.33
N LYS A 66 10.17 -7.08 -6.43
CA LYS A 66 10.36 -7.81 -7.71
C LYS A 66 9.23 -7.53 -8.70
N CYS A 67 8.00 -7.34 -8.23
CA CYS A 67 6.88 -6.86 -9.04
C CYS A 67 7.06 -5.42 -9.53
N ARG A 68 8.05 -4.67 -9.00
CA ARG A 68 8.36 -3.28 -9.33
C ARG A 68 7.20 -2.31 -9.02
N VAL A 69 6.53 -2.52 -7.88
CA VAL A 69 5.48 -1.60 -7.44
C VAL A 69 6.06 -0.21 -7.18
N HIS A 70 5.24 0.82 -7.37
CA HIS A 70 5.63 2.21 -7.16
C HIS A 70 5.68 2.58 -5.67
N GLY A 71 4.94 1.83 -4.83
CA GLY A 71 4.98 1.94 -3.39
C GLY A 71 4.22 0.82 -2.70
N MET A 72 4.42 0.72 -1.38
CA MET A 72 3.76 -0.22 -0.49
C MET A 72 3.05 0.55 0.62
N VAL A 73 1.89 0.06 1.06
CA VAL A 73 1.10 0.66 2.14
C VAL A 73 0.79 -0.41 3.18
N TRP A 74 1.15 -0.20 4.45
CA TRP A 74 0.83 -1.09 5.55
C TRP A 74 0.79 -0.35 6.91
N PRO A 75 -0.12 -0.68 7.83
CA PRO A 75 -1.33 -1.45 7.59
C PRO A 75 -2.45 -0.57 7.02
N ALA A 76 -3.36 -1.18 6.27
CA ALA A 76 -4.58 -0.54 5.82
C ALA A 76 -5.75 -1.55 5.89
N GLY A 77 -6.93 -1.21 5.38
CA GLY A 77 -8.13 -2.05 5.52
C GLY A 77 -7.94 -3.49 5.03
N ALA A 78 -7.34 -3.68 3.85
CA ALA A 78 -7.05 -5.00 3.29
C ALA A 78 -5.95 -5.75 4.07
N GLY A 79 -5.06 -5.05 4.76
CA GLY A 79 -4.06 -5.61 5.67
C GLY A 79 -4.59 -5.91 7.08
N GLU A 80 -5.90 -5.95 7.27
CA GLU A 80 -6.58 -6.28 8.54
C GLU A 80 -6.21 -5.35 9.71
N THR A 81 -5.99 -4.07 9.45
CA THR A 81 -5.48 -3.09 10.43
C THR A 81 -6.26 -3.09 11.75
N THR A 82 -7.59 -3.31 11.70
CA THR A 82 -8.46 -3.33 12.90
C THR A 82 -8.27 -4.57 13.79
N SER A 83 -7.54 -5.57 13.33
CA SER A 83 -7.21 -6.77 14.09
C SER A 83 -5.81 -6.72 14.72
N LEU A 84 -5.04 -5.68 14.43
CA LEU A 84 -3.66 -5.51 14.91
C LEU A 84 -3.65 -4.73 16.21
N SER A 85 -2.87 -5.19 17.16
CA SER A 85 -2.58 -4.44 18.38
C SER A 85 -1.68 -3.24 18.10
N HIS A 86 -1.68 -2.26 19.00
CA HIS A 86 -0.78 -1.11 18.96
C HIS A 86 0.70 -1.54 18.84
N ALA A 87 1.12 -2.50 19.67
CA ALA A 87 2.49 -3.02 19.66
C ALA A 87 2.86 -3.67 18.33
N GLU A 88 1.98 -4.49 17.75
CA GLU A 88 2.19 -5.09 16.43
C GLU A 88 2.33 -4.05 15.33
N ARG A 89 1.49 -3.02 15.34
CA ARG A 89 1.58 -1.94 14.34
C ARG A 89 2.93 -1.24 14.39
N LEU A 90 3.45 -0.92 15.58
CA LEU A 90 4.78 -0.32 15.73
C LEU A 90 5.88 -1.29 15.30
N GLN A 91 5.89 -2.52 15.83
CA GLN A 91 6.92 -3.51 15.53
C GLN A 91 7.02 -3.82 14.03
N PHE A 92 5.89 -4.16 13.41
CA PHE A 92 5.91 -4.63 12.03
C PHE A 92 5.99 -3.49 10.99
N SER A 93 5.62 -2.25 11.33
CA SER A 93 6.00 -1.08 10.53
C SER A 93 7.51 -0.97 10.39
N LYS A 94 8.24 -1.16 11.50
CA LYS A 94 9.71 -1.14 11.46
C LYS A 94 10.28 -2.31 10.67
N VAL A 95 9.73 -3.52 10.83
CA VAL A 95 10.15 -4.71 10.06
C VAL A 95 10.03 -4.45 8.56
N ILE A 96 8.92 -3.87 8.09
CA ILE A 96 8.70 -3.57 6.67
C ILE A 96 9.70 -2.52 6.17
N VAL A 97 9.86 -1.40 6.88
CA VAL A 97 10.80 -0.34 6.48
C VAL A 97 12.24 -0.87 6.42
N ASP A 98 12.65 -1.64 7.44
CA ASP A 98 13.97 -2.26 7.50
C ASP A 98 14.19 -3.30 6.39
N GLU A 99 13.15 -4.06 5.99
CA GLU A 99 13.23 -5.05 4.93
C GLU A 99 13.31 -4.41 3.55
N VAL A 100 12.46 -3.42 3.30
CA VAL A 100 12.40 -2.74 1.99
C VAL A 100 13.66 -1.93 1.72
N ARG A 101 14.29 -1.33 2.74
CA ARG A 101 15.58 -0.61 2.65
C ARG A 101 15.62 0.42 1.52
N GLY A 102 14.54 1.16 1.32
CA GLY A 102 14.46 2.17 0.28
C GLY A 102 14.41 1.65 -1.15
N ARG A 103 14.25 0.35 -1.39
CA ARG A 103 14.10 -0.23 -2.75
C ARG A 103 12.83 0.24 -3.45
N THR A 104 11.78 0.60 -2.68
CA THR A 104 10.56 1.25 -3.14
C THR A 104 9.98 2.09 -2.00
N PRO A 105 9.13 3.11 -2.26
CA PRO A 105 8.47 3.87 -1.21
C PRO A 105 7.61 3.00 -0.28
N VAL A 106 7.67 3.27 1.03
CA VAL A 106 6.85 2.62 2.06
C VAL A 106 6.02 3.67 2.78
N PHE A 107 4.71 3.54 2.70
CA PHE A 107 3.73 4.35 3.42
C PHE A 107 3.19 3.57 4.60
N ILE A 108 3.28 4.16 5.79
CA ILE A 108 2.77 3.53 7.01
C ILE A 108 1.37 4.03 7.31
N GLY A 109 0.46 3.10 7.56
CA GLY A 109 -0.90 3.38 8.00
C GLY A 109 -0.90 3.94 9.42
N VAL A 110 -1.38 5.17 9.58
CA VAL A 110 -1.31 5.92 10.85
C VAL A 110 -2.69 6.24 11.45
N HIS A 111 -3.79 5.81 10.81
CA HIS A 111 -5.11 5.99 11.38
C HIS A 111 -5.25 5.23 12.71
N GLY A 112 -5.87 5.87 13.67
CA GLY A 112 -6.11 5.35 15.01
C GLY A 112 -7.56 5.59 15.46
N ALA A 113 -7.93 5.08 16.62
CA ALA A 113 -9.24 5.28 17.22
C ALA A 113 -9.52 6.78 17.53
N ASN A 114 -8.47 7.56 17.71
CA ASN A 114 -8.53 9.00 17.94
C ASN A 114 -7.28 9.71 17.43
N LYS A 115 -7.29 11.04 17.40
CA LYS A 115 -6.17 11.85 16.90
C LYS A 115 -4.85 11.65 17.64
N PHE A 116 -4.87 11.35 18.93
CA PHE A 116 -3.65 11.19 19.73
C PHE A 116 -2.90 9.92 19.36
N GLU A 117 -3.62 8.82 19.19
CA GLU A 117 -3.07 7.56 18.71
C GLU A 117 -2.54 7.71 17.27
N ALA A 118 -3.30 8.38 16.40
CA ALA A 118 -2.86 8.65 15.03
C ALA A 118 -1.58 9.50 14.98
N MET A 119 -1.46 10.52 15.83
CA MET A 119 -0.23 11.33 15.97
C MET A 119 0.96 10.49 16.45
N GLU A 120 0.74 9.54 17.35
CA GLU A 120 1.81 8.63 17.81
C GLU A 120 2.35 7.77 16.67
N TYR A 121 1.46 7.15 15.90
CA TYR A 121 1.86 6.37 14.72
C TYR A 121 2.57 7.24 13.68
N ALA A 122 2.14 8.48 13.46
CA ALA A 122 2.76 9.38 12.49
C ALA A 122 4.20 9.77 12.91
N ARG A 123 4.42 10.12 14.19
CA ARG A 123 5.77 10.37 14.72
C ARG A 123 6.65 9.13 14.61
N TYR A 124 6.09 7.97 14.90
CA TYR A 124 6.84 6.73 14.84
C TYR A 124 7.22 6.38 13.40
N ALA A 125 6.30 6.52 12.44
CA ALA A 125 6.57 6.27 11.03
C ALA A 125 7.73 7.14 10.50
N GLU A 126 7.74 8.44 10.81
CA GLU A 126 8.84 9.33 10.46
C GLU A 126 10.15 8.92 11.15
N LYS A 127 10.10 8.56 12.42
CA LYS A 127 11.27 8.12 13.20
C LYS A 127 11.93 6.86 12.64
N ILE A 128 11.15 5.90 12.13
CA ILE A 128 11.68 4.66 11.55
C ILE A 128 12.13 4.80 10.10
N GLY A 129 11.92 5.98 9.48
CA GLY A 129 12.34 6.25 8.10
C GLY A 129 11.34 5.78 7.03
N ALA A 130 10.05 5.79 7.34
CA ALA A 130 9.01 5.62 6.31
C ALA A 130 9.08 6.75 5.28
N ASP A 131 8.60 6.50 4.07
CA ASP A 131 8.61 7.47 2.97
C ASP A 131 7.30 8.29 2.91
N GLY A 132 6.24 7.86 3.60
CA GLY A 132 4.96 8.54 3.67
C GLY A 132 4.01 7.96 4.69
N LEU A 133 2.88 8.64 4.86
CA LEU A 133 1.80 8.27 5.77
C LEU A 133 0.54 7.93 4.98
N HIS A 134 -0.21 6.94 5.45
CA HIS A 134 -1.53 6.62 4.95
C HIS A 134 -2.55 6.69 6.09
N ALA A 135 -3.61 7.47 5.93
CA ALA A 135 -4.63 7.62 6.95
C ALA A 135 -6.04 7.40 6.39
N MET A 136 -6.89 6.81 7.20
CA MET A 136 -8.35 6.79 7.05
C MET A 136 -8.94 7.68 8.12
N GLY A 137 -10.22 8.01 8.03
CA GLY A 137 -10.95 8.69 9.11
C GLY A 137 -10.93 7.87 10.40
N PRO A 138 -11.19 8.48 11.55
CA PRO A 138 -11.31 7.78 12.81
C PRO A 138 -12.44 6.74 12.76
N SER A 139 -12.37 5.73 13.64
CA SER A 139 -13.29 4.58 13.61
C SER A 139 -14.69 4.88 14.15
N ASP A 140 -14.96 6.09 14.59
CA ASP A 140 -16.23 6.54 15.17
C ASP A 140 -17.29 6.96 14.13
N ASP A 141 -17.10 6.65 12.86
CA ASP A 141 -17.97 6.98 11.73
C ASP A 141 -18.33 8.48 11.62
N SER A 142 -17.44 9.36 12.08
CA SER A 142 -17.68 10.79 12.01
C SER A 142 -17.93 11.25 10.58
N SER A 143 -19.09 11.89 10.38
CA SER A 143 -19.42 12.63 9.16
C SER A 143 -19.18 14.14 9.31
N ASP A 144 -18.76 14.58 10.48
CA ASP A 144 -18.48 15.98 10.80
C ASP A 144 -17.17 16.42 10.15
N ALA A 145 -17.26 17.34 9.21
CA ALA A 145 -16.11 17.85 8.46
C ALA A 145 -15.12 18.63 9.33
N GLU A 146 -15.55 19.25 10.43
CA GLU A 146 -14.68 19.97 11.35
C GLU A 146 -13.85 18.99 12.18
N MET A 147 -14.47 17.97 12.76
CA MET A 147 -13.77 16.88 13.46
C MET A 147 -12.78 16.14 12.56
N LEU A 148 -13.18 15.83 11.33
CA LEU A 148 -12.25 15.21 10.34
C LEU A 148 -11.08 16.13 9.99
N THR A 149 -11.34 17.44 9.83
CA THR A 149 -10.27 18.42 9.58
C THR A 149 -9.31 18.50 10.76
N GLU A 150 -9.82 18.53 12.00
CA GLU A 150 -8.99 18.51 13.20
C GLU A 150 -8.14 17.25 13.29
N TYR A 151 -8.73 16.08 13.01
CA TYR A 151 -8.04 14.79 13.05
C TYR A 151 -6.86 14.74 12.06
N PHE A 152 -7.07 15.08 10.80
CA PHE A 152 -6.00 15.05 9.79
C PHE A 152 -4.97 16.18 10.00
N THR A 153 -5.40 17.34 10.51
CA THR A 153 -4.49 18.42 10.89
C THR A 153 -3.56 17.99 12.02
N ALA A 154 -4.09 17.28 13.02
CA ALA A 154 -3.27 16.72 14.10
C ALA A 154 -2.21 15.75 13.58
N ILE A 155 -2.54 14.84 12.66
CA ILE A 155 -1.57 13.95 12.00
C ILE A 155 -0.49 14.76 11.28
N ALA A 156 -0.89 15.72 10.44
CA ALA A 156 0.02 16.56 9.66
C ALA A 156 0.90 17.47 10.52
N SER A 157 0.46 17.83 11.72
CA SER A 157 1.23 18.71 12.64
C SER A 157 2.48 18.05 13.24
N VAL A 158 2.57 16.74 13.20
CA VAL A 158 3.63 15.96 13.88
C VAL A 158 4.56 15.21 12.94
N SER A 159 4.35 15.33 11.64
CA SER A 159 5.21 14.73 10.62
C SER A 159 5.23 15.58 9.35
N LYS A 160 6.38 15.59 8.66
CA LYS A 160 6.57 16.27 7.37
C LYS A 160 6.42 15.34 6.17
N LEU A 161 6.17 14.05 6.41
CA LEU A 161 6.03 13.06 5.36
C LEU A 161 4.77 13.34 4.52
N PRO A 162 4.80 13.02 3.20
CA PRO A 162 3.62 13.09 2.36
C PRO A 162 2.51 12.20 2.93
N LEU A 163 1.31 12.76 3.03
CA LEU A 163 0.13 12.11 3.58
C LEU A 163 -0.80 11.67 2.45
N SER A 164 -1.13 10.40 2.43
CA SER A 164 -2.23 9.83 1.67
C SER A 164 -3.45 9.72 2.58
N ILE A 165 -4.60 10.25 2.14
CA ILE A 165 -5.85 10.13 2.88
C ILE A 165 -6.85 9.32 2.06
N GLN A 166 -7.37 8.25 2.64
CA GLN A 166 -8.40 7.39 2.05
C GLN A 166 -9.78 7.80 2.54
N GLU A 167 -10.70 7.97 1.60
CA GLU A 167 -12.12 8.10 1.88
C GLU A 167 -12.62 6.85 2.61
N SER A 168 -13.16 7.04 3.81
CA SER A 168 -13.59 5.93 4.69
C SER A 168 -14.85 6.22 5.49
N THR A 169 -15.31 7.47 5.50
CA THR A 169 -16.54 7.90 6.16
C THR A 169 -17.37 8.80 5.24
N PRO A 170 -18.69 8.91 5.43
CA PRO A 170 -19.57 9.72 4.56
C PRO A 170 -19.17 11.20 4.47
N GLY A 171 -18.52 11.75 5.51
CA GLY A 171 -18.06 13.16 5.53
C GLY A 171 -16.84 13.45 4.66
N MET A 172 -16.12 12.41 4.21
CA MET A 172 -14.90 12.54 3.43
C MET A 172 -15.19 12.61 1.92
N THR A 173 -15.93 13.62 1.51
CA THR A 173 -16.28 13.87 0.10
C THR A 173 -15.11 14.49 -0.68
N THR A 174 -15.21 14.51 -2.01
CA THR A 174 -14.23 15.22 -2.86
C THR A 174 -14.11 16.71 -2.48
N ASP A 175 -15.21 17.37 -2.14
CA ASP A 175 -15.18 18.77 -1.69
C ASP A 175 -14.48 18.93 -0.34
N PHE A 176 -14.60 17.95 0.54
CA PHE A 176 -13.82 17.89 1.78
C PHE A 176 -12.32 17.77 1.48
N PHE A 177 -11.92 16.88 0.59
CA PHE A 177 -10.51 16.72 0.21
C PHE A 177 -9.93 17.97 -0.43
N LEU A 178 -10.68 18.64 -1.31
CA LEU A 178 -10.23 19.89 -1.92
C LEU A 178 -9.97 20.99 -0.86
N ARG A 179 -10.91 21.18 0.09
CA ARG A 179 -10.72 22.13 1.19
C ARG A 179 -9.58 21.74 2.14
N LEU A 180 -9.45 20.46 2.44
CA LEU A 180 -8.39 19.96 3.31
C LEU A 180 -7.00 20.13 2.64
N GLY A 181 -6.89 19.87 1.35
CA GLY A 181 -5.67 20.05 0.58
C GLY A 181 -5.16 21.51 0.56
N GLU A 182 -6.06 22.50 0.64
CA GLU A 182 -5.67 23.90 0.80
C GLU A 182 -5.03 24.20 2.16
N LYS A 183 -5.42 23.46 3.19
CA LYS A 183 -4.95 23.67 4.56
C LYS A 183 -3.70 22.86 4.90
N LEU A 184 -3.53 21.69 4.28
CA LEU A 184 -2.49 20.72 4.63
C LEU A 184 -1.54 20.47 3.44
N PRO A 185 -0.39 21.16 3.36
CA PRO A 185 0.58 20.98 2.26
C PRO A 185 1.15 19.55 2.19
N THR A 186 1.18 18.82 3.30
CA THR A 186 1.62 17.42 3.34
C THR A 186 0.57 16.45 2.79
N PHE A 187 -0.70 16.83 2.69
CA PHE A 187 -1.74 16.01 2.07
C PHE A 187 -1.53 15.98 0.56
N ARG A 188 -1.02 14.88 0.03
CA ARG A 188 -0.59 14.74 -1.36
C ARG A 188 -1.42 13.76 -2.17
N ILE A 189 -1.92 12.68 -1.58
CA ILE A 189 -2.67 11.63 -2.28
C ILE A 189 -4.08 11.52 -1.69
N ALA A 190 -5.09 11.79 -2.53
CA ALA A 190 -6.50 11.59 -2.20
C ALA A 190 -6.96 10.24 -2.75
N LYS A 191 -7.15 9.24 -1.87
CA LYS A 191 -7.64 7.92 -2.26
C LYS A 191 -9.17 7.87 -2.19
N ILE A 192 -9.79 7.83 -3.34
CA ILE A 192 -11.25 7.86 -3.52
C ILE A 192 -11.82 6.43 -3.47
N GLU A 193 -12.88 6.24 -2.68
CA GLU A 193 -13.60 4.97 -2.52
C GLU A 193 -15.12 5.12 -2.73
N SER A 194 -15.57 6.29 -3.19
CA SER A 194 -16.99 6.60 -3.44
C SER A 194 -17.63 5.67 -4.48
N ALA A 195 -18.94 5.76 -4.63
CA ALA A 195 -19.70 4.92 -5.56
C ALA A 195 -19.32 5.10 -7.04
N ASN A 196 -18.72 6.24 -7.42
CA ASN A 196 -18.30 6.54 -8.79
C ASN A 196 -16.90 7.16 -8.85
N PRO A 197 -15.85 6.40 -8.47
CA PRO A 197 -14.50 6.95 -8.36
C PRO A 197 -13.99 7.64 -9.63
N PRO A 198 -14.23 7.14 -10.87
CA PRO A 198 -13.74 7.81 -12.07
C PRO A 198 -14.26 9.25 -12.23
N HIS A 199 -15.51 9.53 -11.86
CA HIS A 199 -16.08 10.87 -11.95
C HIS A 199 -15.50 11.81 -10.88
N GLU A 200 -15.28 11.31 -9.67
CA GLU A 200 -14.64 12.09 -8.60
C GLU A 200 -13.17 12.41 -8.92
N ILE A 201 -12.45 11.49 -9.58
CA ILE A 201 -11.12 11.78 -10.15
C ILE A 201 -11.18 12.97 -11.12
N SER A 202 -12.15 12.97 -12.05
CA SER A 202 -12.31 14.12 -12.97
C SER A 202 -12.53 15.43 -12.23
N ARG A 203 -13.28 15.42 -11.13
CA ARG A 203 -13.50 16.60 -10.28
C ARG A 203 -12.21 17.08 -9.61
N LEU A 204 -11.44 16.15 -9.00
CA LEU A 204 -10.14 16.48 -8.39
C LEU A 204 -9.16 17.06 -9.39
N VAL A 205 -9.00 16.41 -10.56
CA VAL A 205 -8.12 16.86 -11.65
C VAL A 205 -8.57 18.23 -12.17
N GLY A 206 -9.87 18.42 -12.39
CA GLY A 206 -10.43 19.68 -12.89
C GLY A 206 -10.27 20.87 -11.94
N ALA A 207 -10.08 20.60 -10.64
CA ALA A 207 -9.82 21.64 -9.65
C ALA A 207 -8.38 22.22 -9.73
N GLY A 208 -7.48 21.59 -10.51
CA GLY A 208 -6.10 22.10 -10.72
C GLY A 208 -5.26 22.14 -9.44
N ARG A 209 -5.55 21.29 -8.47
CA ARG A 209 -4.89 21.24 -7.16
C ARG A 209 -3.66 20.33 -7.17
N HIS A 210 -2.81 20.49 -6.17
CA HIS A 210 -1.62 19.64 -5.94
C HIS A 210 -1.92 18.22 -5.45
N LEU A 211 -3.20 17.88 -5.23
CA LEU A 211 -3.61 16.54 -4.83
C LEU A 211 -3.51 15.58 -6.01
N ILE A 212 -2.88 14.45 -5.75
CA ILE A 212 -2.79 13.31 -6.66
C ILE A 212 -4.02 12.43 -6.41
N PRO A 213 -4.96 12.34 -7.36
CA PRO A 213 -6.13 11.49 -7.21
C PRO A 213 -5.72 10.03 -7.41
N SER A 214 -6.08 9.20 -6.46
CA SER A 214 -5.89 7.75 -6.49
C SER A 214 -7.19 7.05 -6.11
N THR A 215 -7.26 5.75 -6.34
CA THR A 215 -8.43 4.96 -5.99
C THR A 215 -8.05 3.66 -5.29
N GLY A 216 -9.06 2.93 -4.83
CA GLY A 216 -8.94 1.57 -4.35
C GLY A 216 -9.85 0.64 -5.16
N GLY A 217 -10.93 0.14 -4.56
CA GLY A 217 -11.95 -0.66 -5.21
C GLY A 217 -11.42 -1.90 -5.94
N GLY A 218 -10.27 -2.46 -5.48
CA GLY A 218 -9.60 -3.59 -6.13
C GLY A 218 -9.01 -3.25 -7.51
N GLY A 219 -8.94 -1.97 -7.92
CA GLY A 219 -8.39 -1.56 -9.22
C GLY A 219 -9.31 -1.82 -10.42
N VAL A 220 -10.58 -2.13 -10.20
CA VAL A 220 -11.53 -2.53 -11.28
C VAL A 220 -11.78 -1.43 -12.33
N ASN A 221 -11.49 -0.19 -12.00
CA ASN A 221 -11.68 0.96 -12.90
C ASN A 221 -10.37 1.53 -13.44
N LEU A 222 -9.22 0.89 -13.19
CA LEU A 222 -7.89 1.45 -13.39
C LEU A 222 -7.69 2.11 -14.76
N ILE A 223 -8.10 1.49 -15.87
CA ILE A 223 -7.95 2.09 -17.21
C ILE A 223 -8.86 3.32 -17.39
N ASN A 224 -10.11 3.27 -16.90
CA ASN A 224 -11.02 4.41 -16.97
C ASN A 224 -10.52 5.58 -16.11
N GLU A 225 -9.92 5.28 -14.98
CA GLU A 225 -9.32 6.26 -14.08
C GLU A 225 -8.06 6.90 -14.69
N MET A 226 -7.16 6.12 -15.29
CA MET A 226 -6.01 6.65 -16.02
C MET A 226 -6.41 7.54 -17.19
N SER A 227 -7.50 7.20 -17.91
CA SER A 227 -8.00 8.08 -18.99
C SER A 227 -8.51 9.44 -18.50
N ARG A 228 -8.68 9.60 -17.19
CA ARG A 228 -9.08 10.84 -16.50
C ARG A 228 -7.92 11.49 -15.73
N ASN A 229 -6.68 11.08 -16.03
CA ASN A 229 -5.46 11.52 -15.35
C ASN A 229 -5.43 11.19 -13.85
N SER A 230 -5.88 9.98 -13.48
CA SER A 230 -5.61 9.44 -12.15
C SER A 230 -4.11 9.32 -11.94
N GLY A 231 -3.65 9.69 -10.76
CA GLY A 231 -2.26 9.49 -10.32
C GLY A 231 -1.96 8.06 -9.85
N GLY A 232 -2.93 7.13 -9.87
CA GLY A 232 -2.66 5.74 -9.54
C GLY A 232 -3.79 5.00 -8.85
N THR A 233 -3.46 3.83 -8.29
CA THR A 233 -4.39 3.04 -7.48
C THR A 233 -3.68 2.39 -6.30
N MET A 234 -4.45 2.09 -5.26
CA MET A 234 -4.01 1.36 -4.06
C MET A 234 -4.88 0.11 -3.89
N ALA A 235 -4.53 -0.94 -4.64
CA ALA A 235 -5.23 -2.23 -4.64
C ALA A 235 -4.41 -3.34 -3.95
N GLY A 236 -4.91 -4.58 -3.94
CA GLY A 236 -4.28 -5.70 -3.25
C GLY A 236 -2.99 -6.22 -3.92
N ALA A 237 -2.24 -7.04 -3.18
CA ALA A 237 -0.89 -7.47 -3.52
C ALA A 237 -0.80 -8.63 -4.51
N GLY A 238 -1.84 -9.47 -4.62
CA GLY A 238 -1.76 -10.76 -5.31
C GLY A 238 -1.34 -10.69 -6.77
N PHE A 239 -1.82 -9.68 -7.53
CA PHE A 239 -1.50 -9.44 -8.93
C PHE A 239 -0.80 -8.07 -9.12
N ALA A 240 0.12 -7.74 -8.23
CA ALA A 240 0.82 -6.45 -8.22
C ALA A 240 1.58 -6.18 -9.53
N ASP A 241 2.23 -7.18 -10.11
CA ASP A 241 2.96 -7.05 -11.38
C ASP A 241 2.04 -6.75 -12.57
N LEU A 242 0.84 -7.37 -12.64
CA LEU A 242 -0.13 -7.04 -13.69
C LEU A 242 -0.58 -5.58 -13.57
N GLN A 243 -0.85 -5.10 -12.35
CA GLN A 243 -1.22 -3.69 -12.12
C GLN A 243 -0.11 -2.76 -12.61
N VAL A 244 1.15 -3.06 -12.29
CA VAL A 244 2.32 -2.30 -12.75
C VAL A 244 2.46 -2.36 -14.28
N ASP A 245 2.22 -3.51 -14.91
CA ASP A 245 2.26 -3.62 -16.37
C ASP A 245 1.14 -2.82 -17.04
N ILE A 246 -0.08 -2.86 -16.51
CA ILE A 246 -1.20 -2.04 -17.00
C ILE A 246 -0.83 -0.55 -16.94
N TRP A 247 -0.30 -0.08 -15.80
CA TRP A 247 0.13 1.30 -15.61
C TRP A 247 1.21 1.70 -16.62
N ASN A 248 2.28 0.91 -16.71
CA ASN A 248 3.41 1.21 -17.58
C ASN A 248 3.05 1.18 -19.07
N LEU A 249 2.29 0.20 -19.50
CA LEU A 249 1.82 0.09 -20.88
C LEU A 249 0.91 1.26 -21.27
N TYR A 250 0.00 1.63 -20.38
CA TYR A 250 -0.90 2.76 -20.59
C TYR A 250 -0.12 4.06 -20.80
N HIS A 251 0.80 4.40 -19.90
CA HIS A 251 1.62 5.60 -19.96
C HIS A 251 2.68 5.58 -21.07
N ALA A 252 3.00 4.41 -21.61
CA ALA A 252 3.80 4.28 -22.83
C ALA A 252 2.96 4.43 -24.13
N GLY A 253 1.66 4.76 -24.04
CA GLY A 253 0.76 4.86 -25.19
C GLY A 253 0.29 3.54 -25.77
N LYS A 254 0.65 2.40 -25.16
CA LYS A 254 0.30 1.04 -25.58
C LYS A 254 -1.06 0.61 -25.03
N HIS A 255 -2.10 1.40 -25.29
CA HIS A 255 -3.42 1.23 -24.66
C HIS A 255 -4.07 -0.13 -24.97
N ALA A 256 -3.89 -0.67 -26.19
CA ALA A 256 -4.43 -2.00 -26.56
C ALA A 256 -3.75 -3.12 -25.76
N GLU A 257 -2.43 -3.03 -25.54
CA GLU A 257 -1.68 -4.00 -24.73
C GLU A 257 -2.08 -3.88 -23.25
N ALA A 258 -2.18 -2.65 -22.72
CA ALA A 258 -2.66 -2.42 -21.36
C ALA A 258 -4.04 -3.03 -21.11
N ARG A 259 -4.96 -2.91 -22.08
CA ARG A 259 -6.30 -3.51 -21.97
C ARG A 259 -6.27 -5.03 -21.92
N LYS A 260 -5.43 -5.68 -22.69
CA LYS A 260 -5.28 -7.15 -22.66
C LYS A 260 -4.81 -7.65 -21.29
N VAL A 261 -3.85 -6.95 -20.65
CA VAL A 261 -3.40 -7.30 -19.30
C VAL A 261 -4.52 -7.01 -18.29
N PHE A 262 -5.22 -5.88 -18.46
CA PHE A 262 -6.32 -5.47 -17.58
C PHE A 262 -7.47 -6.48 -17.58
N GLU A 263 -7.82 -7.06 -18.71
CA GLU A 263 -8.84 -8.10 -18.81
C GLU A 263 -8.50 -9.33 -17.95
N LYS A 264 -7.21 -9.71 -17.88
CA LYS A 264 -6.75 -10.80 -17.01
C LYS A 264 -6.79 -10.41 -15.54
N PHE A 265 -6.35 -9.20 -15.22
CA PHE A 265 -6.41 -8.65 -13.86
C PHE A 265 -7.85 -8.52 -13.37
N LEU A 266 -8.78 -8.08 -14.22
CA LEU A 266 -10.17 -7.81 -13.85
C LEU A 266 -10.90 -9.06 -13.33
N MET A 267 -10.60 -10.25 -13.89
CA MET A 267 -11.21 -11.51 -13.42
C MET A 267 -10.89 -11.77 -11.94
N MET A 268 -9.63 -11.56 -11.53
CA MET A 268 -9.22 -11.66 -10.13
C MET A 268 -9.94 -10.61 -9.25
N ALA A 269 -10.02 -9.36 -9.72
CA ALA A 269 -10.65 -8.29 -8.95
C ALA A 269 -12.18 -8.50 -8.79
N VAL A 270 -12.83 -9.19 -9.73
CA VAL A 270 -14.24 -9.61 -9.60
C VAL A 270 -14.37 -10.72 -8.56
N LEU A 271 -13.53 -11.75 -8.63
CA LEU A 271 -13.55 -12.84 -7.63
C LEU A 271 -13.27 -12.32 -6.20
N GLU A 272 -12.39 -11.31 -6.06
CA GLU A 272 -12.13 -10.67 -4.76
C GLU A 272 -13.37 -10.01 -4.13
N ARG A 273 -14.27 -9.47 -4.93
CA ARG A 273 -15.53 -8.89 -4.42
C ARG A 273 -16.42 -9.92 -3.74
N GLU A 274 -16.42 -11.15 -4.24
CA GLU A 274 -17.20 -12.26 -3.69
C GLU A 274 -16.50 -12.89 -2.48
N THR A 275 -15.19 -13.14 -2.59
CA THR A 275 -14.41 -13.88 -1.60
C THR A 275 -13.73 -13.00 -0.54
N GLY A 276 -13.55 -11.71 -0.84
CA GLY A 276 -12.87 -10.75 0.02
C GLY A 276 -11.35 -10.94 0.07
N PHE A 277 -10.70 -10.34 1.06
CA PHE A 277 -9.23 -10.27 1.13
C PHE A 277 -8.53 -11.62 1.38
N VAL A 278 -9.26 -12.68 1.74
CA VAL A 278 -8.71 -14.03 1.82
C VAL A 278 -8.14 -14.49 0.47
N LEU A 279 -8.74 -14.01 -0.65
CA LEU A 279 -8.24 -14.26 -1.99
C LEU A 279 -6.81 -13.77 -2.19
N GLN A 280 -6.50 -12.57 -1.71
CA GLN A 280 -5.16 -11.99 -1.83
C GLN A 280 -4.10 -12.86 -1.13
N LYS A 281 -4.42 -13.39 0.07
CA LYS A 281 -3.53 -14.29 0.80
C LYS A 281 -3.35 -15.62 0.08
N GLU A 282 -4.43 -16.18 -0.49
CA GLU A 282 -4.36 -17.44 -1.25
C GLU A 282 -3.51 -17.27 -2.52
N ILE A 283 -3.65 -16.16 -3.24
CA ILE A 283 -2.81 -15.85 -4.40
C ILE A 283 -1.34 -15.75 -3.99
N LEU A 284 -1.02 -15.03 -2.91
CA LEU A 284 0.36 -14.90 -2.40
C LEU A 284 0.94 -16.25 -1.93
N ARG A 285 0.11 -17.16 -1.41
CA ARG A 285 0.52 -18.52 -1.09
C ARG A 285 0.88 -19.32 -2.35
N ARG A 286 0.11 -19.18 -3.43
CA ARG A 286 0.33 -19.87 -4.71
C ARG A 286 1.48 -19.27 -5.52
N ARG A 287 1.72 -17.97 -5.38
CA ARG A 287 2.78 -17.24 -6.08
C ARG A 287 4.11 -17.37 -5.31
N GLY A 288 4.86 -18.44 -5.62
CA GLY A 288 6.20 -18.68 -5.05
C GLY A 288 6.23 -18.93 -3.54
N GLY A 289 5.09 -19.24 -2.91
CA GLY A 289 5.04 -19.47 -1.46
C GLY A 289 5.38 -18.22 -0.63
N VAL A 290 4.99 -17.03 -1.13
CA VAL A 290 5.17 -15.76 -0.40
C VAL A 290 4.55 -15.88 1.00
N PHE A 291 3.29 -16.38 1.07
CA PHE A 291 2.67 -16.77 2.32
C PHE A 291 2.72 -18.28 2.53
N LYS A 292 2.89 -18.70 3.79
CA LYS A 292 2.78 -20.12 4.17
C LYS A 292 1.34 -20.52 4.41
N ASN A 293 0.57 -19.63 5.05
CA ASN A 293 -0.79 -19.89 5.52
C ASN A 293 -1.77 -18.87 4.96
N VAL A 294 -3.04 -19.29 4.84
CA VAL A 294 -4.16 -18.42 4.45
C VAL A 294 -5.06 -18.23 5.68
N VAL A 295 -4.52 -17.54 6.68
CA VAL A 295 -5.22 -17.28 7.94
C VAL A 295 -5.69 -15.85 7.99
N MET A 296 -6.97 -15.65 8.29
CA MET A 296 -7.59 -14.36 8.56
C MET A 296 -7.83 -14.22 10.05
N ARG A 297 -7.30 -13.15 10.66
CA ARG A 297 -7.56 -12.83 12.08
C ARG A 297 -8.92 -12.14 12.23
N ARG A 298 -9.29 -11.37 11.22
CA ARG A 298 -10.59 -10.71 11.15
C ARG A 298 -11.65 -11.73 10.72
N THR A 299 -12.54 -12.10 11.63
CA THR A 299 -13.68 -12.96 11.33
C THR A 299 -14.61 -12.27 10.32
N ARG A 300 -14.47 -12.57 9.05
CA ARG A 300 -15.45 -12.26 8.01
C ARG A 300 -16.10 -13.54 7.53
N LYS A 301 -17.38 -13.43 7.09
CA LYS A 301 -18.19 -14.52 6.56
C LYS A 301 -17.65 -15.11 5.24
N PHE A 302 -16.59 -14.53 4.69
CA PHE A 302 -16.04 -14.94 3.39
C PHE A 302 -14.92 -15.96 3.60
N THR A 303 -15.21 -17.18 3.22
CA THR A 303 -14.26 -18.27 3.05
C THR A 303 -14.31 -18.70 1.61
N MET A 304 -13.19 -19.12 1.04
CA MET A 304 -13.17 -19.71 -0.30
C MET A 304 -13.56 -21.19 -0.20
N ASP A 305 -14.51 -21.61 -1.00
CA ASP A 305 -14.87 -23.00 -1.14
C ASP A 305 -14.09 -23.67 -2.31
N ARG A 306 -14.46 -24.91 -2.64
CA ARG A 306 -13.79 -25.67 -3.70
C ARG A 306 -13.99 -25.03 -5.08
N GLU A 307 -15.15 -24.49 -5.31
CA GLU A 307 -15.54 -23.84 -6.57
C GLU A 307 -14.81 -22.51 -6.74
N ASP A 308 -14.69 -21.70 -5.70
CA ASP A 308 -13.87 -20.48 -5.68
C ASP A 308 -12.40 -20.77 -5.97
N LEU A 309 -11.86 -21.85 -5.37
CA LEU A 309 -10.47 -22.25 -5.61
C LEU A 309 -10.24 -22.74 -7.03
N ALA A 310 -11.23 -23.44 -7.64
CA ALA A 310 -11.16 -23.87 -9.02
C ALA A 310 -11.25 -22.68 -10.01
N GLU A 311 -12.09 -21.69 -9.71
CA GLU A 311 -12.15 -20.44 -10.49
C GLU A 311 -10.82 -19.67 -10.38
N LEU A 312 -10.24 -19.58 -9.18
CA LEU A 312 -8.93 -18.98 -8.99
C LEU A 312 -7.84 -19.70 -9.80
N ASP A 313 -7.87 -21.05 -9.87
CA ASP A 313 -6.93 -21.82 -10.70
C ASP A 313 -7.01 -21.40 -12.18
N ALA A 314 -8.22 -21.27 -12.72
CA ALA A 314 -8.45 -20.86 -14.10
C ALA A 314 -7.97 -19.41 -14.34
N ILE A 315 -8.27 -18.49 -13.43
CA ILE A 315 -7.83 -17.09 -13.49
C ILE A 315 -6.30 -17.01 -13.48
N MET A 316 -5.64 -17.71 -12.55
CA MET A 316 -4.18 -17.70 -12.44
C MET A 316 -3.49 -18.30 -13.65
N GLU A 317 -3.99 -19.42 -14.20
CA GLU A 317 -3.45 -20.02 -15.43
C GLU A 317 -3.57 -19.04 -16.61
N GLY A 318 -4.72 -18.35 -16.74
CA GLY A 318 -4.92 -17.32 -17.77
C GLY A 318 -4.05 -16.06 -17.59
N ALA A 319 -3.62 -15.76 -16.37
CA ALA A 319 -2.77 -14.62 -16.03
C ALA A 319 -1.26 -14.96 -16.03
N LYS A 320 -0.90 -16.24 -15.95
CA LYS A 320 0.47 -16.75 -15.81
C LYS A 320 1.49 -16.17 -16.82
N PRO A 321 1.15 -15.96 -18.12
CA PRO A 321 2.08 -15.33 -19.06
C PRO A 321 2.51 -13.90 -18.70
N TYR A 322 1.79 -13.25 -17.78
CA TYR A 322 2.03 -11.89 -17.32
C TYR A 322 2.72 -11.82 -15.95
N PHE A 323 2.95 -12.95 -15.28
CA PHE A 323 3.66 -12.98 -14.03
C PHE A 323 5.15 -12.74 -14.22
N ARG A 324 5.71 -11.86 -13.39
CA ARG A 324 7.16 -11.62 -13.31
C ARG A 324 7.83 -12.49 -12.25
N VAL A 325 7.05 -12.91 -11.25
CA VAL A 325 7.55 -13.61 -10.05
C VAL A 325 6.68 -14.82 -9.78
#